data_92fb28f84480d8d94fe0a064321492cd
#
_entry.id   92fb28f84480d8d94fe0a064321492cd
#
_cell.length_a   1.000
_cell.length_b   1.000
_cell.length_c   1.000
_cell.angle_alpha   90.00
_cell.angle_beta   90.00
_cell.angle_gamma   90.00
#
_symmetry.space_group_name_H-M   'P 1'
#
loop_
_entity.id
_entity.type
_entity.pdbx_description
1 polymer ?
#
loop_
_entity_poly.entity_id
_entity_poly.type
_entity_poly.pdbx_seq_one_letter_code
_entity_poly.pdbx_strand_id
1 'polypeptide(L)'
;MRKIINSTYITLDGAVENPHLWPSLGGEGAQESFDIQAELLNHCDALLMGRRTYEVFAAAWPTRSGDVLSDRINAMEKFAVSSTLRNPTWNNTTVIARDLVAEVTRLKQQPGMDIVQYGIGQVSFMLLEHGLLDELRLWFHPLILGNKGPQVPHFSGCPPMQMKLVASRTLPNGIVILNYQIGRQI
;
A
#
# COMPACT_ATOMS: atom_id res chain seq x y z
N MET A 1 18.30 0.41 8.25
CA MET A 1 17.45 1.42 7.58
C MET A 1 16.11 0.76 7.35
N ARG A 2 15.03 1.43 7.68
CA ARG A 2 13.65 0.93 7.52
C ARG A 2 13.35 0.70 6.04
N LYS A 3 12.65 -0.39 5.72
CA LYS A 3 12.15 -0.61 4.36
C LYS A 3 10.81 0.07 4.17
N ILE A 4 10.50 0.40 2.91
CA ILE A 4 9.14 0.74 2.49
C ILE A 4 8.62 -0.40 1.63
N ILE A 5 7.51 -0.99 2.07
CA ILE A 5 6.84 -2.13 1.42
C ILE A 5 5.50 -1.63 0.89
N ASN A 6 5.35 -1.56 -0.43
CA ASN A 6 4.04 -1.29 -1.02
C ASN A 6 3.21 -2.56 -1.04
N SER A 7 1.98 -2.49 -0.54
CA SER A 7 1.00 -3.57 -0.63
C SER A 7 -0.25 -3.05 -1.34
N THR A 8 -0.52 -3.56 -2.54
CA THR A 8 -1.56 -3.06 -3.42
C THR A 8 -2.39 -4.20 -4.01
N TYR A 9 -3.71 -4.07 -3.95
CA TYR A 9 -4.65 -4.91 -4.67
C TYR A 9 -4.74 -4.46 -6.13
N ILE A 10 -4.78 -5.42 -7.04
CA ILE A 10 -4.86 -5.18 -8.47
C ILE A 10 -5.76 -6.23 -9.12
N THR A 11 -6.57 -5.82 -10.09
CA THR A 11 -7.39 -6.74 -10.87
C THR A 11 -6.62 -7.27 -12.09
N LEU A 12 -7.15 -8.27 -12.80
CA LEU A 12 -6.53 -8.82 -14.01
C LEU A 12 -6.44 -7.79 -15.15
N ASP A 13 -7.34 -6.82 -15.18
CA ASP A 13 -7.32 -5.70 -16.13
C ASP A 13 -6.60 -4.46 -15.57
N GLY A 14 -5.88 -4.61 -14.44
CA GLY A 14 -4.97 -3.60 -13.92
C GLY A 14 -5.62 -2.51 -13.07
N ALA A 15 -6.89 -2.62 -12.68
CA ALA A 15 -7.50 -1.64 -11.78
C ALA A 15 -6.92 -1.79 -10.35
N VAL A 16 -6.65 -0.66 -9.70
CA VAL A 16 -6.11 -0.60 -8.31
C VAL A 16 -6.92 0.33 -7.42
N GLU A 17 -7.85 1.10 -8.00
CA GLU A 17 -8.62 2.08 -7.25
C GLU A 17 -9.84 1.46 -6.56
N ASN A 18 -10.17 1.98 -5.39
CA ASN A 18 -11.37 1.63 -4.62
C ASN A 18 -11.60 0.12 -4.42
N PRO A 19 -10.60 -0.65 -3.99
CA PRO A 19 -10.76 -2.12 -3.83
C PRO A 19 -11.86 -2.49 -2.84
N HIS A 20 -12.28 -1.58 -1.96
CA HIS A 20 -13.39 -1.77 -1.04
C HIS A 20 -14.77 -1.79 -1.72
N LEU A 21 -14.86 -1.35 -2.99
CA LEU A 21 -16.06 -1.40 -3.82
C LEU A 21 -16.08 -2.59 -4.79
N TRP A 22 -15.00 -3.37 -4.84
CA TRP A 22 -14.96 -4.55 -5.70
C TRP A 22 -15.86 -5.65 -5.18
N PRO A 23 -16.32 -6.56 -6.07
CA PRO A 23 -17.02 -7.74 -5.63
C PRO A 23 -16.23 -8.52 -4.59
N SER A 24 -16.86 -8.90 -3.49
CA SER A 24 -16.20 -9.73 -2.48
C SER A 24 -15.91 -11.11 -3.04
N LEU A 25 -14.70 -11.59 -2.85
CA LEU A 25 -14.32 -12.94 -3.23
C LEU A 25 -14.75 -13.99 -2.19
N GLY A 26 -15.04 -13.55 -0.96
CA GLY A 26 -15.59 -14.40 0.13
C GLY A 26 -14.85 -15.73 0.36
N GLY A 27 -15.49 -16.64 1.07
CA GLY A 27 -15.14 -18.06 1.12
C GLY A 27 -13.79 -18.40 1.73
N GLU A 28 -13.28 -19.57 1.36
CA GLU A 28 -11.95 -20.03 1.72
C GLU A 28 -10.88 -19.06 1.19
N GLY A 29 -9.92 -18.70 2.03
CA GLY A 29 -8.87 -17.73 1.69
C GLY A 29 -9.09 -16.33 2.24
N ALA A 30 -10.27 -15.96 2.72
CA ALA A 30 -10.49 -14.67 3.37
C ALA A 30 -9.68 -14.55 4.67
N GLN A 31 -9.69 -15.59 5.51
CA GLN A 31 -8.89 -15.63 6.73
C GLN A 31 -7.40 -15.61 6.42
N GLU A 32 -6.97 -16.39 5.43
CA GLU A 32 -5.56 -16.39 5.02
C GLU A 32 -5.10 -15.02 4.49
N SER A 33 -5.95 -14.32 3.73
CA SER A 33 -5.69 -12.94 3.31
C SER A 33 -5.51 -12.00 4.51
N PHE A 34 -6.38 -12.14 5.51
CA PHE A 34 -6.29 -11.37 6.75
C PHE A 34 -4.99 -11.65 7.50
N ASP A 35 -4.63 -12.92 7.66
CA ASP A 35 -3.42 -13.34 8.38
C ASP A 35 -2.15 -12.80 7.71
N ILE A 36 -2.07 -12.83 6.37
CA ILE A 36 -0.95 -12.28 5.61
C ILE A 36 -0.84 -10.76 5.78
N GLN A 37 -1.97 -10.05 5.80
CA GLN A 37 -1.98 -8.61 6.06
C GLN A 37 -1.57 -8.32 7.52
N ALA A 38 -2.05 -9.06 8.47
CA ALA A 38 -1.68 -8.92 9.88
C ALA A 38 -0.18 -9.19 10.08
N GLU A 39 0.37 -10.22 9.43
CA GLU A 39 1.80 -10.51 9.44
C GLU A 39 2.63 -9.34 8.88
N LEU A 40 2.21 -8.77 7.73
CA LEU A 40 2.88 -7.58 7.19
C LEU A 40 2.88 -6.42 8.20
N LEU A 41 1.73 -6.12 8.80
CA LEU A 41 1.61 -5.02 9.76
C LEU A 41 2.38 -5.27 11.05
N ASN A 42 2.60 -6.53 11.46
CA ASN A 42 3.43 -6.86 12.61
C ASN A 42 4.91 -6.50 12.40
N HIS A 43 5.36 -6.41 11.15
CA HIS A 43 6.71 -5.98 10.78
C HIS A 43 6.82 -4.48 10.48
N CYS A 44 5.72 -3.74 10.58
CA CYS A 44 5.67 -2.31 10.28
C CYS A 44 5.17 -1.51 11.49
N ASP A 45 5.67 -0.30 11.68
CA ASP A 45 5.18 0.63 12.71
C ASP A 45 4.61 1.94 12.13
N ALA A 46 4.67 2.10 10.82
CA ALA A 46 4.17 3.29 10.14
C ALA A 46 3.44 2.96 8.82
N LEU A 47 2.45 3.79 8.51
CA LEU A 47 1.69 3.80 7.26
C LEU A 47 2.08 5.01 6.42
N LEU A 48 2.38 4.80 5.14
CA LEU A 48 2.58 5.87 4.17
C LEU A 48 1.48 5.81 3.11
N MET A 49 0.78 6.90 2.88
CA MET A 49 -0.38 6.93 1.98
C MET A 49 -0.45 8.24 1.21
N GLY A 50 -0.89 8.17 -0.05
CA GLY A 50 -1.39 9.35 -0.74
C GLY A 50 -2.73 9.81 -0.16
N ARG A 51 -3.14 11.05 -0.45
CA ARG A 51 -4.36 11.66 0.09
C ARG A 51 -5.60 10.79 -0.11
N ARG A 52 -5.83 10.26 -1.33
CA ARG A 52 -7.05 9.46 -1.61
C ARG A 52 -7.12 8.20 -0.76
N THR A 53 -6.00 7.47 -0.63
CA THR A 53 -5.92 6.29 0.24
C THR A 53 -6.15 6.67 1.70
N TYR A 54 -5.56 7.76 2.15
CA TYR A 54 -5.78 8.28 3.51
C TYR A 54 -7.26 8.57 3.77
N GLU A 55 -7.94 9.27 2.89
CA GLU A 55 -9.35 9.64 3.05
C GLU A 55 -10.25 8.39 3.16
N VAL A 56 -10.02 7.37 2.34
CA VAL A 56 -10.75 6.09 2.41
C VAL A 56 -10.46 5.36 3.71
N PHE A 57 -9.19 5.30 4.12
CA PHE A 57 -8.78 4.60 5.34
C PHE A 57 -9.28 5.33 6.59
N ALA A 58 -9.17 6.65 6.65
CA ALA A 58 -9.64 7.47 7.76
C ALA A 58 -11.16 7.43 7.94
N ALA A 59 -11.92 7.14 6.90
CA ALA A 59 -13.36 6.92 6.99
C ALA A 59 -13.73 5.53 7.53
N ALA A 60 -12.86 4.53 7.37
CA ALA A 60 -13.18 3.13 7.65
C ALA A 60 -12.55 2.58 8.93
N TRP A 61 -11.28 2.90 9.19
CA TRP A 61 -10.49 2.23 10.23
C TRP A 61 -10.73 2.76 11.65
N PRO A 62 -10.91 4.08 11.91
CA PRO A 62 -11.04 4.60 13.28
C PRO A 62 -12.20 4.00 14.08
N THR A 63 -13.23 3.52 13.40
CA THR A 63 -14.42 2.91 14.03
C THR A 63 -14.29 1.40 14.23
N ARG A 64 -13.20 0.80 13.78
CA ARG A 64 -12.94 -0.65 13.89
C ARG A 64 -11.98 -0.91 15.04
N SER A 65 -12.28 -1.93 15.83
CA SER A 65 -11.47 -2.38 16.96
C SER A 65 -11.80 -3.82 17.34
N GLY A 66 -10.92 -4.43 18.14
CA GLY A 66 -11.14 -5.78 18.68
C GLY A 66 -10.64 -6.90 17.79
N ASP A 67 -9.92 -6.59 16.70
CA ASP A 67 -9.14 -7.54 15.94
C ASP A 67 -7.71 -7.02 15.73
N VAL A 68 -6.77 -7.95 15.54
CA VAL A 68 -5.33 -7.64 15.46
C VAL A 68 -5.02 -6.62 14.37
N LEU A 69 -5.69 -6.71 13.23
CA LEU A 69 -5.43 -5.84 12.09
C LEU A 69 -5.91 -4.41 12.35
N SER A 70 -7.15 -4.27 12.84
CA SER A 70 -7.75 -2.97 13.17
C SER A 70 -6.99 -2.26 14.28
N ASP A 71 -6.67 -2.97 15.35
CA ASP A 71 -5.97 -2.39 16.49
C ASP A 71 -4.56 -1.96 16.09
N ARG A 72 -3.86 -2.78 15.30
CA ARG A 72 -2.51 -2.46 14.81
C ARG A 72 -2.51 -1.24 13.91
N ILE A 73 -3.36 -1.20 12.89
CA ILE A 73 -3.40 -0.10 11.92
C ILE A 73 -3.81 1.24 12.57
N ASN A 74 -4.69 1.19 13.58
CA ASN A 74 -5.08 2.37 14.35
C ASN A 74 -3.95 2.88 15.25
N ALA A 75 -3.13 2.00 15.82
CA ALA A 75 -2.02 2.37 16.70
C ALA A 75 -0.81 2.95 15.96
N MET A 76 -0.56 2.52 14.71
CA MET A 76 0.61 2.93 13.92
C MET A 76 0.66 4.45 13.69
N GLU A 77 1.85 4.99 13.43
CA GLU A 77 2.02 6.34 12.85
C GLU A 77 1.54 6.35 11.38
N LYS A 78 0.91 7.44 10.97
CA LYS A 78 0.41 7.63 9.61
C LYS A 78 1.05 8.85 8.98
N PHE A 79 1.55 8.68 7.77
CA PHE A 79 2.09 9.75 6.95
C PHE A 79 1.22 9.91 5.71
N ALA A 80 0.45 11.01 5.67
CA ALA A 80 -0.44 11.33 4.56
C ALA A 80 0.24 12.34 3.63
N VAL A 81 0.57 11.92 2.42
CA VAL A 81 1.20 12.78 1.41
C VAL A 81 0.14 13.61 0.72
N SER A 82 0.13 14.90 0.98
CA SER A 82 -0.84 15.83 0.39
C SER A 82 -0.47 17.29 0.61
N SER A 83 -0.48 18.09 -0.45
CA SER A 83 -0.34 19.55 -0.37
C SER A 83 -1.63 20.26 0.05
N THR A 84 -2.78 19.56 0.07
CA THR A 84 -4.10 20.16 0.29
C THR A 84 -4.85 19.61 1.49
N LEU A 85 -4.46 18.47 2.05
CA LEU A 85 -5.06 17.92 3.27
C LEU A 85 -4.80 18.85 4.44
N ARG A 86 -5.87 19.21 5.16
CA ARG A 86 -5.82 20.00 6.38
C ARG A 86 -6.55 19.25 7.47
N ASN A 87 -6.07 19.37 8.71
CA ASN A 87 -6.72 18.81 9.89
C ASN A 87 -7.06 17.31 9.74
N PRO A 88 -6.06 16.43 9.60
CA PRO A 88 -6.31 15.00 9.53
C PRO A 88 -7.03 14.52 10.78
N THR A 89 -8.09 13.73 10.60
CA THR A 89 -8.97 13.30 11.72
C THR A 89 -8.57 11.96 12.31
N TRP A 90 -7.81 11.14 11.54
CA TRP A 90 -7.33 9.87 12.07
C TRP A 90 -6.12 10.10 12.98
N ASN A 91 -6.13 9.51 14.17
CA ASN A 91 -5.09 9.69 15.18
C ASN A 91 -3.68 9.36 14.62
N ASN A 92 -2.66 9.91 15.24
CA ASN A 92 -1.25 9.69 14.88
C ASN A 92 -0.93 10.00 13.40
N THR A 93 -1.62 10.97 12.79
CA THR A 93 -1.41 11.34 11.39
C THR A 93 -0.56 12.61 11.26
N THR A 94 0.52 12.49 10.51
CA THR A 94 1.36 13.60 10.05
C THR A 94 1.15 13.82 8.55
N VAL A 95 0.94 15.07 8.14
CA VAL A 95 0.80 15.44 6.71
C VAL A 95 2.17 15.81 6.14
N ILE A 96 2.60 15.09 5.11
CA ILE A 96 3.77 15.46 4.30
C ILE A 96 3.28 16.33 3.14
N ALA A 97 3.41 17.65 3.31
CA ALA A 97 2.88 18.61 2.34
C ALA A 97 3.88 19.03 1.26
N ARG A 98 5.17 18.85 1.50
CA ARG A 98 6.27 19.26 0.61
C ARG A 98 7.43 18.29 0.79
N ASP A 99 8.36 18.32 -0.17
CA ASP A 99 9.65 17.61 -0.09
C ASP A 99 9.54 16.13 0.28
N LEU A 100 8.59 15.43 -0.36
CA LEU A 100 8.31 14.00 -0.09
C LEU A 100 9.59 13.15 -0.03
N VAL A 101 10.51 13.38 -0.98
CA VAL A 101 11.75 12.58 -1.07
C VAL A 101 12.62 12.80 0.17
N ALA A 102 12.81 14.06 0.59
CA ALA A 102 13.61 14.38 1.77
C ALA A 102 12.96 13.83 3.05
N GLU A 103 11.63 14.01 3.23
CA GLU A 103 10.91 13.53 4.39
C GLU A 103 10.91 11.99 4.49
N VAL A 104 10.69 11.30 3.38
CA VAL A 104 10.72 9.82 3.37
C VAL A 104 12.15 9.31 3.58
N THR A 105 13.16 9.97 3.03
CA THR A 105 14.57 9.63 3.30
C THR A 105 14.88 9.74 4.80
N ARG A 106 14.42 10.82 5.44
CA ARG A 106 14.58 11.03 6.89
C ARG A 106 13.85 9.94 7.68
N LEU A 107 12.61 9.60 7.32
CA LEU A 107 11.84 8.52 7.96
C LEU A 107 12.54 7.17 7.87
N LYS A 108 13.11 6.82 6.72
CA LYS A 108 13.86 5.57 6.54
C LYS A 108 15.11 5.48 7.42
N GLN A 109 15.71 6.60 7.78
CA GLN A 109 16.91 6.66 8.62
C GLN A 109 16.61 6.63 10.12
N GLN A 110 15.38 6.90 10.53
CA GLN A 110 14.98 6.85 11.93
C GLN A 110 14.98 5.41 12.48
N PRO A 111 15.22 5.22 13.79
CA PRO A 111 14.94 3.96 14.45
C PRO A 111 13.46 3.58 14.29
N GLY A 112 13.18 2.30 14.12
CA GLY A 112 11.82 1.80 14.00
C GLY A 112 11.76 0.54 13.15
N MET A 113 10.54 0.04 12.95
CA MET A 113 10.21 -1.08 12.08
C MET A 113 10.04 -0.59 10.64
N ASP A 114 9.63 -1.46 9.74
CA ASP A 114 9.38 -1.10 8.35
C ASP A 114 8.14 -0.20 8.19
N ILE A 115 8.01 0.39 7.03
CA ILE A 115 6.91 1.29 6.65
C ILE A 115 6.08 0.57 5.60
N VAL A 116 4.78 0.39 5.84
CA VAL A 116 3.89 -0.11 4.79
C VAL A 116 3.27 1.05 4.03
N GLN A 117 3.29 0.97 2.70
CA GLN A 117 2.61 1.91 1.82
C GLN A 117 1.42 1.23 1.17
N TYR A 118 0.23 1.82 1.31
CA TYR A 118 -0.97 1.35 0.63
C TYR A 118 -1.33 2.24 -0.56
N GLY A 119 -1.84 1.58 -1.60
CA GLY A 119 -2.18 2.20 -2.87
C GLY A 119 -0.97 2.42 -3.77
N ILE A 120 -1.19 2.43 -5.08
CA ILE A 120 -0.16 2.70 -6.08
C ILE A 120 -0.55 3.93 -6.90
N GLY A 121 0.41 4.81 -7.16
CA GLY A 121 0.19 6.06 -7.87
C GLY A 121 1.37 7.01 -7.72
N GLN A 122 1.14 8.31 -7.83
CA GLN A 122 2.22 9.31 -7.85
C GLN A 122 3.20 9.20 -6.67
N VAL A 123 2.72 8.90 -5.46
CA VAL A 123 3.59 8.69 -4.29
C VAL A 123 4.51 7.52 -4.54
N SER A 124 3.98 6.38 -4.96
CA SER A 124 4.78 5.17 -5.26
C SER A 124 5.77 5.42 -6.39
N PHE A 125 5.37 6.17 -7.43
CA PHE A 125 6.23 6.47 -8.57
C PHE A 125 7.42 7.35 -8.18
N MET A 126 7.19 8.38 -7.36
CA MET A 126 8.28 9.19 -6.81
C MET A 126 9.22 8.36 -5.94
N LEU A 127 8.68 7.43 -5.13
CA LEU A 127 9.51 6.55 -4.31
C LEU A 127 10.35 5.60 -5.17
N LEU A 128 9.77 5.06 -6.24
CA LEU A 128 10.48 4.21 -7.21
C LEU A 128 11.59 4.99 -7.93
N GLU A 129 11.27 6.18 -8.44
CA GLU A 129 12.23 7.04 -9.16
C GLU A 129 13.45 7.40 -8.32
N HIS A 130 13.26 7.59 -7.01
CA HIS A 130 14.33 7.98 -6.09
C HIS A 130 14.94 6.80 -5.31
N GLY A 131 14.60 5.54 -5.67
CA GLY A 131 15.13 4.35 -5.02
C GLY A 131 14.74 4.22 -3.54
N LEU A 132 13.60 4.79 -3.16
CA LEU A 132 13.11 4.78 -1.78
C LEU A 132 12.13 3.63 -1.49
N LEU A 133 11.46 3.08 -2.51
CA LEU A 133 10.63 1.90 -2.38
C LEU A 133 11.50 0.64 -2.45
N ASP A 134 11.38 -0.25 -1.47
CA ASP A 134 12.22 -1.44 -1.35
C ASP A 134 11.52 -2.70 -1.85
N GLU A 135 10.23 -2.83 -1.57
CA GLU A 135 9.45 -4.02 -1.92
C GLU A 135 8.08 -3.61 -2.50
N LEU A 136 7.62 -4.38 -3.49
CA LEU A 136 6.30 -4.25 -4.09
C LEU A 136 5.56 -5.59 -3.94
N ARG A 137 4.46 -5.57 -3.19
CA ARG A 137 3.57 -6.72 -2.98
C ARG A 137 2.27 -6.48 -3.72
N LEU A 138 2.07 -7.22 -4.82
CA LEU A 138 0.88 -7.12 -5.66
C LEU A 138 -0.07 -8.29 -5.35
N TRP A 139 -1.32 -7.96 -5.04
CA TRP A 139 -2.40 -8.92 -4.79
C TRP A 139 -3.30 -8.97 -6.01
N PHE A 140 -3.02 -9.87 -6.93
CA PHE A 140 -3.82 -10.06 -8.13
C PHE A 140 -5.15 -10.73 -7.78
N HIS A 141 -6.23 -9.97 -7.84
CA HIS A 141 -7.58 -10.45 -7.67
C HIS A 141 -8.10 -11.04 -8.99
N PRO A 142 -8.76 -12.21 -8.97
CA PRO A 142 -9.30 -12.84 -10.17
C PRO A 142 -10.56 -12.11 -10.65
N LEU A 143 -10.45 -10.82 -10.91
CA LEU A 143 -11.52 -9.94 -11.31
C LEU A 143 -11.13 -9.16 -12.56
N ILE A 144 -12.11 -8.90 -13.41
CA ILE A 144 -12.07 -7.95 -14.51
C ILE A 144 -13.21 -6.97 -14.28
N LEU A 145 -12.88 -5.69 -14.06
CA LEU A 145 -13.88 -4.65 -13.82
C LEU A 145 -14.37 -4.00 -15.11
N GLY A 146 -13.66 -4.22 -16.21
CA GLY A 146 -13.94 -3.55 -17.48
C GLY A 146 -13.70 -2.04 -17.38
N ASN A 147 -14.24 -1.28 -18.30
CA ASN A 147 -14.03 0.18 -18.41
C ASN A 147 -14.70 1.03 -17.30
N LYS A 148 -14.94 0.47 -16.14
CA LYS A 148 -15.59 1.16 -15.02
C LYS A 148 -14.61 1.88 -14.09
N GLY A 149 -13.31 1.86 -14.38
CA GLY A 149 -12.28 2.57 -13.63
C GLY A 149 -11.51 3.56 -14.48
N PRO A 150 -10.74 4.47 -13.90
CA PRO A 150 -9.84 5.33 -14.64
C PRO A 150 -8.83 4.47 -15.41
N GLN A 151 -8.82 4.61 -16.72
CA GLN A 151 -7.96 3.85 -17.64
C GLN A 151 -6.53 4.40 -17.67
N VAL A 152 -5.95 4.66 -16.52
CA VAL A 152 -4.54 5.05 -16.47
C VAL A 152 -3.74 3.76 -16.26
N PRO A 153 -2.81 3.40 -17.14
CA PRO A 153 -1.85 2.37 -16.83
C PRO A 153 -1.15 2.75 -15.53
N HIS A 154 -1.35 1.96 -14.50
CA HIS A 154 -0.99 2.32 -13.12
C HIS A 154 0.50 2.52 -12.92
N PHE A 155 1.32 2.13 -13.88
CA PHE A 155 2.76 2.34 -13.92
C PHE A 155 3.19 3.32 -15.03
N SER A 156 2.25 4.04 -15.67
CA SER A 156 2.62 5.07 -16.64
C SER A 156 3.37 6.20 -15.94
N GLY A 157 4.54 6.56 -16.49
CA GLY A 157 5.43 7.54 -15.90
C GLY A 157 6.47 6.98 -14.93
N CYS A 158 6.41 5.68 -14.58
CA CYS A 158 7.52 5.03 -13.91
C CYS A 158 8.69 4.83 -14.89
N PRO A 159 9.94 5.03 -14.45
CA PRO A 159 11.08 4.64 -15.25
C PRO A 159 11.09 3.12 -15.46
N PRO A 160 11.63 2.63 -16.57
CA PRO A 160 11.84 1.20 -16.74
C PRO A 160 12.73 0.65 -15.63
N MET A 161 12.30 -0.43 -15.00
CA MET A 161 13.09 -1.06 -13.93
C MET A 161 12.89 -2.56 -13.89
N GLN A 162 13.95 -3.25 -13.51
CA GLN A 162 13.92 -4.69 -13.31
C GLN A 162 13.63 -4.97 -11.83
N MET A 163 12.68 -5.87 -11.58
CA MET A 163 12.33 -6.33 -10.25
C MET A 163 12.66 -7.81 -10.10
N LYS A 164 13.03 -8.22 -8.91
CA LYS A 164 13.28 -9.62 -8.57
C LYS A 164 12.09 -10.19 -7.84
N LEU A 165 11.41 -11.19 -8.41
CA LEU A 165 10.40 -11.95 -7.67
C LEU A 165 11.09 -12.72 -6.54
N VAL A 166 10.67 -12.49 -5.30
CA VAL A 166 11.22 -13.13 -4.11
C VAL A 166 10.27 -14.13 -3.49
N ALA A 167 8.97 -13.96 -3.69
CA ALA A 167 7.96 -14.93 -3.25
C ALA A 167 6.69 -14.81 -4.09
N SER A 168 5.95 -15.90 -4.20
CA SER A 168 4.60 -15.93 -4.74
C SER A 168 3.72 -16.86 -3.90
N ARG A 169 2.44 -16.52 -3.77
CA ARG A 169 1.45 -17.32 -3.05
C ARG A 169 0.11 -17.24 -3.75
N THR A 170 -0.55 -18.39 -3.89
CA THR A 170 -1.92 -18.47 -4.39
C THR A 170 -2.84 -18.82 -3.24
N LEU A 171 -3.92 -18.05 -3.09
CA LEU A 171 -4.93 -18.27 -2.06
C LEU A 171 -6.10 -19.12 -2.62
N PRO A 172 -6.85 -19.83 -1.76
CA PRO A 172 -7.98 -20.65 -2.19
C PRO A 172 -9.07 -19.86 -2.96
N ASN A 173 -9.24 -18.58 -2.69
CA ASN A 173 -10.17 -17.69 -3.40
C ASN A 173 -9.64 -17.16 -4.74
N GLY A 174 -8.51 -17.69 -5.22
CA GLY A 174 -7.91 -17.34 -6.51
C GLY A 174 -7.05 -16.08 -6.51
N ILE A 175 -6.87 -15.40 -5.39
CA ILE A 175 -5.90 -14.29 -5.28
C ILE A 175 -4.49 -14.85 -5.44
N VAL A 176 -3.68 -14.19 -6.28
CA VAL A 176 -2.24 -14.46 -6.41
C VAL A 176 -1.47 -13.29 -5.85
N ILE A 177 -0.62 -13.54 -4.85
CA ILE A 177 0.25 -12.52 -4.24
C ILE A 177 1.64 -12.69 -4.83
N LEU A 178 2.18 -11.61 -5.40
CA LEU A 178 3.54 -11.56 -5.92
C LEU A 178 4.34 -10.53 -5.12
N ASN A 179 5.43 -10.98 -4.49
CA ASN A 179 6.34 -10.13 -3.75
C ASN A 179 7.60 -9.89 -4.57
N TYR A 180 7.84 -8.64 -4.93
CA TYR A 180 9.01 -8.21 -5.69
C TYR A 180 9.92 -7.36 -4.82
N GLN A 181 11.21 -7.64 -4.89
CA GLN A 181 12.25 -6.71 -4.47
C GLN A 181 12.53 -5.75 -5.62
N ILE A 182 12.57 -4.46 -5.30
CA ILE A 182 12.89 -3.42 -6.29
C ILE A 182 14.35 -3.53 -6.67
N GLY A 183 14.61 -3.61 -7.96
CA GLY A 183 15.94 -3.65 -8.54
C GLY A 183 16.46 -2.25 -8.90
N ARG A 184 17.46 -2.22 -9.78
CA ARG A 184 17.98 -0.97 -10.34
C ARG A 184 17.15 -0.54 -11.55
N GLN A 185 17.11 0.76 -11.80
CA GLN A 185 16.63 1.31 -13.06
C GLN A 185 17.50 0.78 -14.21
N ILE A 186 16.86 0.48 -15.35
CA ILE A 186 17.50 -0.03 -16.56
C ILE A 186 17.88 1.15 -17.45
#